data_7e1616d5245c9849383c021bbddaa8b4
#
_entry.id   7e1616d5245c9849383c021bbddaa8b4
#
_cell.length_a   1.000
_cell.length_b   1.000
_cell.length_c   1.000
_cell.angle_alpha   90.00
_cell.angle_beta   90.00
_cell.angle_gamma   90.00
#
_symmetry.space_group_name_H-M   'P 1'
#
loop_
_entity.id
_entity.type
_entity.pdbx_description
1 polymer ?
#
loop_
_entity_poly.entity_id
_entity_poly.type
_entity_poly.pdbx_seq_one_letter_code
_entity_poly.pdbx_strand_id
1 'polypeptide(L)'
;MKTEHLTNGLFTDYYENGQIKTEGYYKDTKRTGKWIWWNENGQKDSEIYYKDGKCDGKWTWWHDNGQKKQEGNYIEDKWHGKWIFWDDNGEKKSSRYYQEGKLIISSLLSFT
;
A
#
# COMPACT_ATOMS: atom_id res chain seq x y z
N MET A 1 -19.04 -7.84 -16.46
CA MET A 1 -18.35 -6.97 -17.23
C MET A 1 -16.89 -7.17 -17.17
N LYS A 2 -16.25 -7.09 -18.19
CA LYS A 2 -14.93 -7.41 -18.17
C LYS A 2 -14.07 -6.22 -17.91
N THR A 3 -13.01 -6.46 -17.26
CA THR A 3 -12.06 -5.46 -16.99
C THR A 3 -11.17 -5.27 -18.17
N GLU A 4 -10.98 -4.03 -18.55
CA GLU A 4 -10.10 -3.78 -19.66
C GLU A 4 -8.88 -3.06 -19.19
N HIS A 5 -7.79 -3.35 -19.83
CA HIS A 5 -6.57 -2.64 -19.54
C HIS A 5 -6.63 -1.29 -20.21
N LEU A 6 -6.48 -0.26 -19.41
CA LEU A 6 -6.39 1.08 -19.95
C LEU A 6 -4.96 1.35 -20.35
N THR A 7 -4.80 1.98 -21.51
CA THR A 7 -3.48 2.45 -21.88
C THR A 7 -3.09 3.61 -21.01
N ASN A 8 -4.01 4.54 -20.83
CA ASN A 8 -3.78 5.73 -20.04
C ASN A 8 -5.07 6.13 -19.34
N GLY A 9 -4.95 6.70 -18.17
CA GLY A 9 -6.07 7.32 -17.52
C GLY A 9 -6.49 6.65 -16.23
N LEU A 10 -7.56 7.18 -15.67
CA LEU A 10 -8.09 6.73 -14.39
C LEU A 10 -8.77 5.38 -14.53
N PHE A 11 -8.46 4.50 -13.63
CA PHE A 11 -9.11 3.20 -13.55
C PHE A 11 -9.81 3.10 -12.20
N THR A 12 -11.06 2.66 -12.21
CA THR A 12 -11.82 2.45 -10.98
C THR A 12 -12.54 1.13 -11.08
N ASP A 13 -12.46 0.32 -10.04
CA ASP A 13 -13.20 -0.93 -9.96
C ASP A 13 -14.10 -0.89 -8.73
N TYR A 14 -15.15 -1.69 -8.73
CA TYR A 14 -16.18 -1.63 -7.69
C TYR A 14 -16.50 -3.01 -7.17
N TYR A 15 -16.87 -3.06 -5.90
CA TYR A 15 -17.48 -4.26 -5.33
C TYR A 15 -18.91 -4.36 -5.82
N GLU A 16 -19.51 -5.54 -5.64
CA GLU A 16 -20.90 -5.72 -6.03
C GLU A 16 -21.85 -4.82 -5.28
N ASN A 17 -21.47 -4.38 -4.08
CA ASN A 17 -22.32 -3.50 -3.30
C ASN A 17 -22.24 -2.03 -3.75
N GLY A 18 -21.51 -1.75 -4.83
CA GLY A 18 -21.40 -0.40 -5.37
C GLY A 18 -20.28 0.44 -4.81
N GLN A 19 -19.60 -0.04 -3.79
CA GLN A 19 -18.49 0.70 -3.22
C GLN A 19 -17.23 0.54 -4.05
N ILE A 20 -16.39 1.55 -4.04
CA ILE A 20 -15.14 1.49 -4.78
C ILE A 20 -14.23 0.42 -4.17
N LYS A 21 -13.66 -0.38 -5.03
CA LYS A 21 -12.74 -1.42 -4.62
C LYS A 21 -11.30 -0.97 -4.81
N THR A 22 -11.00 -0.37 -5.95
CA THR A 22 -9.64 0.11 -6.21
C THR A 22 -9.70 1.26 -7.19
N GLU A 23 -8.70 2.13 -7.10
CA GLU A 23 -8.61 3.28 -7.98
C GLU A 23 -7.16 3.70 -8.16
N GLY A 24 -6.80 4.04 -9.39
CA GLY A 24 -5.46 4.50 -9.69
C GLY A 24 -5.37 4.92 -11.14
N TYR A 25 -4.17 5.23 -11.57
CA TYR A 25 -3.93 5.68 -12.94
C TYR A 25 -3.00 4.73 -13.66
N TYR A 26 -3.26 4.58 -14.96
CA TYR A 26 -2.39 3.87 -15.88
C TYR A 26 -1.71 4.87 -16.79
N LYS A 27 -0.49 4.55 -17.16
CA LYS A 27 0.25 5.27 -18.18
C LYS A 27 0.98 4.22 -19.01
N ASP A 28 0.71 4.21 -20.32
CA ASP A 28 1.31 3.24 -21.23
C ASP A 28 1.12 1.81 -20.70
N THR A 29 -0.11 1.52 -20.29
CA THR A 29 -0.57 0.22 -19.77
C THR A 29 0.04 -0.18 -18.44
N LYS A 30 0.79 0.70 -17.79
CA LYS A 30 1.41 0.38 -16.50
C LYS A 30 0.85 1.28 -15.42
N ARG A 31 0.77 0.74 -14.20
CA ARG A 31 0.31 1.54 -13.07
C ARG A 31 1.29 2.66 -12.79
N THR A 32 0.75 3.84 -12.47
CA THR A 32 1.57 4.99 -12.12
C THR A 32 0.90 5.77 -11.01
N GLY A 33 1.71 6.38 -10.15
CA GLY A 33 1.21 7.22 -9.08
C GLY A 33 0.52 6.44 -7.99
N LYS A 34 -0.37 7.10 -7.29
CA LYS A 34 -1.03 6.52 -6.13
C LYS A 34 -2.14 5.58 -6.53
N TRP A 35 -2.13 4.38 -5.98
CA TRP A 35 -3.18 3.40 -6.14
C TRP A 35 -3.75 3.11 -4.77
N ILE A 36 -5.08 3.04 -4.67
CA ILE A 36 -5.76 2.84 -3.40
C ILE A 36 -6.68 1.64 -3.51
N TRP A 37 -6.67 0.81 -2.48
CA TRP A 37 -7.62 -0.30 -2.35
C TRP A 37 -8.45 -0.07 -1.10
N TRP A 38 -9.73 -0.38 -1.21
CA TRP A 38 -10.67 -0.24 -0.09
C TRP A 38 -11.28 -1.58 0.25
N ASN A 39 -11.73 -1.72 1.49
CA ASN A 39 -12.52 -2.85 1.91
C ASN A 39 -13.97 -2.65 1.49
N GLU A 40 -14.77 -3.71 1.56
CA GLU A 40 -16.17 -3.63 1.19
C GLU A 40 -16.97 -2.68 2.08
N ASN A 41 -16.46 -2.38 3.27
CA ASN A 41 -17.14 -1.45 4.17
C ASN A 41 -16.77 0.00 3.92
N GLY A 42 -15.97 0.27 2.88
CA GLY A 42 -15.63 1.64 2.51
C GLY A 42 -14.37 2.18 3.15
N GLN A 43 -13.73 1.42 4.01
CA GLN A 43 -12.49 1.89 4.64
C GLN A 43 -11.30 1.49 3.80
N LYS A 44 -10.25 2.31 3.83
CA LYS A 44 -9.05 2.00 3.08
C LYS A 44 -8.37 0.76 3.62
N ASP A 45 -7.90 -0.07 2.69
CA ASP A 45 -7.10 -1.23 2.99
C ASP A 45 -5.62 -0.93 2.79
N SER A 46 -5.29 -0.32 1.67
CA SER A 46 -3.90 0.01 1.37
C SER A 46 -3.78 1.14 0.36
N GLU A 47 -2.65 1.81 0.43
CA GLU A 47 -2.26 2.82 -0.55
C GLU A 47 -0.84 2.52 -0.97
N ILE A 48 -0.62 2.52 -2.28
CA ILE A 48 0.68 2.14 -2.83
C ILE A 48 1.01 3.09 -3.96
N TYR A 49 2.27 3.50 -4.04
CA TYR A 49 2.73 4.30 -5.16
C TYR A 49 3.47 3.45 -6.16
N TYR A 50 3.24 3.72 -7.45
CA TYR A 50 3.84 2.98 -8.54
C TYR A 50 4.60 3.91 -9.47
N LYS A 51 5.62 3.34 -10.11
CA LYS A 51 6.36 4.01 -11.17
C LYS A 51 6.65 2.97 -12.22
N ASP A 52 6.19 3.21 -13.44
CA ASP A 52 6.38 2.27 -14.57
C ASP A 52 5.97 0.85 -14.21
N GLY A 53 4.88 0.71 -13.48
CA GLY A 53 4.33 -0.59 -13.15
C GLY A 53 4.93 -1.25 -11.93
N LYS A 54 5.94 -0.65 -11.33
CA LYS A 54 6.57 -1.21 -10.15
C LYS A 54 6.25 -0.39 -8.92
N CYS A 55 6.18 -1.05 -7.78
CA CYS A 55 6.00 -0.35 -6.53
C CYS A 55 7.22 0.52 -6.29
N ASP A 56 7.00 1.81 -6.09
CA ASP A 56 8.09 2.74 -5.93
C ASP A 56 7.57 3.93 -5.14
N GLY A 57 7.98 4.02 -3.89
CA GLY A 57 7.50 5.05 -3.00
C GLY A 57 6.77 4.45 -1.82
N LYS A 58 5.92 5.25 -1.24
CA LYS A 58 5.30 4.91 0.02
C LYS A 58 4.24 3.84 -0.12
N TRP A 59 4.19 2.95 0.86
CA TRP A 59 3.16 1.92 0.95
C TRP A 59 2.60 1.99 2.36
N THR A 60 1.26 2.11 2.48
CA THR A 60 0.59 2.15 3.77
C THR A 60 -0.50 1.09 3.79
N TRP A 61 -0.57 0.34 4.87
CA TRP A 61 -1.62 -0.64 5.11
C TRP A 61 -2.35 -0.28 6.38
N TRP A 62 -3.65 -0.53 6.39
CA TRP A 62 -4.48 -0.25 7.56
C TRP A 62 -5.13 -1.50 8.09
N HIS A 63 -5.35 -1.52 9.41
CA HIS A 63 -6.19 -2.53 10.04
C HIS A 63 -7.65 -2.24 9.70
N ASP A 64 -8.52 -3.23 9.94
CA ASP A 64 -9.93 -3.06 9.65
C ASP A 64 -10.56 -1.93 10.46
N ASN A 65 -9.98 -1.58 11.59
CA ASN A 65 -10.52 -0.50 12.42
C ASN A 65 -10.07 0.89 11.97
N GLY A 66 -9.35 0.98 10.86
CA GLY A 66 -8.94 2.25 10.31
C GLY A 66 -7.59 2.76 10.77
N GLN A 67 -6.95 2.07 11.70
CA GLN A 67 -5.64 2.48 12.16
C GLN A 67 -4.55 1.85 11.31
N LYS A 68 -3.42 2.52 11.19
CA LYS A 68 -2.34 2.01 10.37
C LYS A 68 -1.83 0.68 10.91
N LYS A 69 -1.52 -0.21 9.99
CA LYS A 69 -0.96 -1.51 10.30
C LYS A 69 0.52 -1.55 10.01
N GLN A 70 0.92 -1.04 8.87
CA GLN A 70 2.35 -0.93 8.55
C GLN A 70 2.56 0.09 7.47
N GLU A 71 3.77 0.61 7.42
CA GLU A 71 4.10 1.69 6.49
C GLU A 71 5.58 1.66 6.20
N GLY A 72 5.93 1.89 4.94
CA GLY A 72 7.32 1.93 4.54
C GLY A 72 7.44 2.39 3.11
N ASN A 73 8.59 2.13 2.52
CA ASN A 73 8.85 2.53 1.16
C ASN A 73 9.34 1.37 0.33
N TYR A 74 9.03 1.45 -0.97
CA TYR A 74 9.52 0.54 -1.97
C TYR A 74 10.41 1.29 -2.93
N ILE A 75 11.41 0.61 -3.46
CA ILE A 75 12.16 1.08 -4.60
C ILE A 75 12.21 -0.09 -5.57
N GLU A 76 11.61 0.09 -6.73
CA GLU A 76 11.55 -0.93 -7.77
C GLU A 76 11.13 -2.29 -7.22
N ASP A 77 9.95 -2.29 -6.56
CA ASP A 77 9.31 -3.49 -6.04
C ASP A 77 9.98 -4.10 -4.81
N LYS A 78 10.99 -3.45 -4.26
CA LYS A 78 11.67 -4.00 -3.09
C LYS A 78 11.55 -3.06 -1.91
N TRP A 79 11.39 -3.63 -0.74
CA TRP A 79 11.32 -2.85 0.49
C TRP A 79 12.63 -2.13 0.69
N HIS A 80 12.55 -0.86 1.07
CA HIS A 80 13.74 -0.04 1.26
C HIS A 80 13.51 0.93 2.40
N GLY A 81 14.52 1.10 3.24
CA GLY A 81 14.46 2.06 4.33
C GLY A 81 13.66 1.55 5.51
N LYS A 82 13.14 2.47 6.25
CA LYS A 82 12.47 2.16 7.50
C LYS A 82 11.04 1.72 7.28
N TRP A 83 10.67 0.58 7.87
CA TRP A 83 9.31 0.08 7.87
C TRP A 83 8.83 0.03 9.30
N ILE A 84 7.63 0.54 9.55
CA ILE A 84 7.06 0.62 10.87
C ILE A 84 5.82 -0.25 10.92
N PHE A 85 5.66 -0.97 12.03
CA PHE A 85 4.54 -1.88 12.23
C PHE A 85 3.80 -1.48 13.50
N TRP A 86 2.47 -1.49 13.42
CA TRP A 86 1.60 -1.16 14.55
C TRP A 86 0.66 -2.31 14.81
N ASP A 87 0.23 -2.46 16.06
CA ASP A 87 -0.85 -3.41 16.34
C ASP A 87 -2.18 -2.69 16.16
N ASP A 88 -3.28 -3.43 16.34
CA ASP A 88 -4.58 -2.89 15.97
C ASP A 88 -5.13 -1.88 16.95
N ASN A 89 -4.46 -1.63 18.07
CA ASN A 89 -4.86 -0.56 18.96
C ASN A 89 -4.06 0.72 18.72
N GLY A 90 -3.23 0.72 17.67
CA GLY A 90 -2.51 1.92 17.30
C GLY A 90 -1.13 2.07 17.89
N GLU A 91 -0.67 1.08 18.67
CA GLU A 91 0.64 1.17 19.28
C GLU A 91 1.71 0.60 18.36
N LYS A 92 2.84 1.26 18.30
CA LYS A 92 3.95 0.75 17.49
C LYS A 92 4.50 -0.52 18.10
N LYS A 93 4.71 -1.52 17.27
CA LYS A 93 5.28 -2.78 17.71
C LYS A 93 6.75 -2.87 17.43
N SER A 94 7.17 -2.42 16.26
CA SER A 94 8.56 -2.56 15.85
C SER A 94 8.84 -1.64 14.68
N SER A 95 10.11 -1.43 14.43
CA SER A 95 10.54 -0.85 13.18
C SER A 95 11.68 -1.71 12.64
N ARG A 96 11.76 -1.77 11.33
CA ARG A 96 12.75 -2.59 10.66
C ARG A 96 13.31 -1.78 9.51
N TYR A 97 14.57 -2.05 9.20
CA TYR A 97 15.23 -1.35 8.10
C TYR A 97 15.62 -2.34 7.04
N TYR A 98 15.33 -2.00 5.80
CA TYR A 98 15.55 -2.87 4.65
C TYR A 98 16.40 -2.18 3.60
N GLN A 99 17.13 -2.98 2.86
CA GLN A 99 17.87 -2.53 1.71
C GLN A 99 17.69 -3.56 0.62
N GLU A 100 17.12 -3.13 -0.50
CA GLU A 100 16.85 -4.01 -1.63
C GLU A 100 16.11 -5.26 -1.21
N GLY A 101 15.12 -5.08 -0.33
CA GLY A 101 14.27 -6.19 0.11
C GLY A 101 14.83 -7.01 1.25
N LYS A 102 16.07 -6.75 1.67
CA LYS A 102 16.67 -7.54 2.73
C LYS A 102 16.65 -6.80 4.04
N LEU A 103 16.31 -7.51 5.10
CA LEU A 103 16.28 -6.93 6.42
C LEU A 103 17.70 -6.65 6.89
N ILE A 104 17.96 -5.41 7.29
CA ILE A 104 19.26 -5.02 7.79
C ILE A 104 19.25 -4.95 9.30
N ILE A 105 18.26 -4.28 9.86
CA ILE A 105 18.15 -4.04 11.27
C ILE A 105 16.70 -4.06 11.68
N SER A 106 16.39 -4.63 12.84
CA SER A 106 15.06 -4.51 13.39
C SER A 106 15.16 -4.07 14.84
N SER A 107 14.15 -3.31 15.29
CA SER A 107 14.09 -2.96 16.68
C SER A 107 12.67 -3.04 17.16
N LEU A 108 12.51 -3.56 18.36
CA LEU A 108 11.23 -3.62 19.02
C LEU A 108 11.06 -2.33 19.80
N LEU A 109 9.93 -1.73 19.62
CA LEU A 109 9.65 -0.52 20.36
C LEU A 109 8.98 -0.94 21.62
N SER A 110 9.75 -1.03 22.63
CA SER A 110 9.15 -1.43 23.79
C SER A 110 9.19 -0.38 24.78
N PHE A 111 8.81 -0.34 25.32
CA PHE A 111 8.73 0.30 25.93
C PHE A 111 8.44 0.33 26.99
N THR A 112 8.50 0.36 27.38
CA THR A 112 8.44 0.29 28.57
C THR A 112 7.92 0.98 29.12
#